data_1c0a53cad3fa8e2b1248fd9108f2606d
#
_entry.id   1c0a53cad3fa8e2b1248fd9108f2606d
#
_cell.length_a   1.000
_cell.length_b   1.000
_cell.length_c   1.000
_cell.angle_alpha   90.00
_cell.angle_beta   90.00
_cell.angle_gamma   90.00
#
_symmetry.space_group_name_H-M   'P 1'
#
loop_
_entity.id
_entity.type
_entity.pdbx_description
1 polymer ?
#
loop_
_entity_poly.entity_id
_entity_poly.type
_entity_poly.pdbx_seq_one_letter_code
_entity_poly.pdbx_strand_id
1 'polypeptide(L)'
;MSLGDIRALTFDTGGTILDWHTGFKTILAETGAKHGLERNWHDITNDIRRKGLGKMLNLGKDEPAAYNFDGAHRMALEEVISENGLEAFSEEERHAIAYDAPHNFECWPDFPAVLPKLREQYMCASFTILSFRIIMDTARRNGLSWDAVFSCEAIGKYKILPKAYD
;
A
#
# COMPACT_ATOMS: atom_id res chain seq x y z
N MET A 1 -0.30 -27.31 -17.93
CA MET A 1 0.38 -26.05 -18.36
C MET A 1 1.83 -26.23 -18.00
N SER A 2 2.74 -26.16 -18.97
CA SER A 2 4.18 -26.24 -18.73
C SER A 2 4.70 -24.86 -18.35
N LEU A 3 5.77 -24.75 -17.55
CA LEU A 3 6.40 -23.46 -17.24
C LEU A 3 6.82 -22.68 -18.50
N GLY A 4 7.10 -23.39 -19.60
CA GLY A 4 7.42 -22.79 -20.90
C GLY A 4 6.25 -22.07 -21.59
N ASP A 5 5.02 -22.21 -21.10
CA ASP A 5 3.83 -21.54 -21.65
C ASP A 5 3.57 -20.18 -21.00
N ILE A 6 4.29 -19.85 -19.89
CA ILE A 6 4.11 -18.57 -19.19
C ILE A 6 4.66 -17.43 -20.04
N ARG A 7 3.86 -16.39 -20.27
CA ARG A 7 4.21 -15.20 -21.05
C ARG A 7 4.23 -13.91 -20.21
N ALA A 8 3.53 -13.91 -19.10
CA ALA A 8 3.40 -12.75 -18.22
C ALA A 8 3.49 -13.15 -16.75
N LEU A 9 4.03 -12.27 -15.95
CA LEU A 9 4.06 -12.33 -14.49
C LEU A 9 3.32 -11.12 -13.95
N THR A 10 2.38 -11.36 -13.04
CA THR A 10 1.69 -10.29 -12.33
C THR A 10 2.12 -10.28 -10.87
N PHE A 11 2.47 -9.10 -10.37
CA PHE A 11 3.03 -8.93 -9.04
C PHE A 11 2.04 -8.17 -8.14
N ASP A 12 1.74 -8.74 -6.98
CA ASP A 12 1.29 -7.94 -5.86
C ASP A 12 2.41 -6.99 -5.43
N THR A 13 2.06 -5.82 -4.88
CA THR A 13 3.06 -4.80 -4.59
C THR A 13 3.15 -4.44 -3.11
N GLY A 14 2.03 -4.15 -2.48
CA GLY A 14 2.02 -3.68 -1.09
C GLY A 14 2.36 -4.79 -0.09
N GLY A 15 3.59 -4.86 0.36
CA GLY A 15 4.13 -5.89 1.26
C GLY A 15 4.90 -6.99 0.53
N THR A 16 4.58 -7.25 -0.74
CA THR A 16 5.30 -8.23 -1.57
C THR A 16 6.57 -7.60 -2.17
N ILE A 17 6.46 -6.38 -2.65
CA ILE A 17 7.56 -5.61 -3.27
C ILE A 17 7.93 -4.40 -2.44
N LEU A 18 6.93 -3.66 -1.94
CA LEU A 18 7.11 -2.42 -1.18
C LEU A 18 6.99 -2.68 0.31
N ASP A 19 7.97 -2.23 1.09
CA ASP A 19 7.95 -2.28 2.56
C ASP A 19 7.06 -1.16 3.13
N TRP A 20 5.75 -1.35 3.02
CA TRP A 20 4.77 -0.40 3.57
C TRP A 20 4.89 -0.26 5.09
N HIS A 21 5.27 -1.35 5.79
CA HIS A 21 5.32 -1.34 7.25
C HIS A 21 6.42 -0.41 7.76
N THR A 22 7.65 -0.55 7.24
CA THR A 22 8.74 0.35 7.63
C THR A 22 8.43 1.79 7.24
N GLY A 23 7.83 2.01 6.07
CA GLY A 23 7.45 3.35 5.62
C GLY A 23 6.48 4.04 6.58
N PHE A 24 5.37 3.39 6.93
CA PHE A 24 4.42 3.96 7.90
C PHE A 24 5.00 4.06 9.32
N LYS A 25 5.69 3.02 9.79
CA LYS A 25 6.30 3.02 11.12
C LYS A 25 7.26 4.19 11.30
N THR A 26 8.08 4.47 10.29
CA THR A 26 9.07 5.55 10.35
C THR A 26 8.39 6.91 10.50
N ILE A 27 7.44 7.25 9.63
CA ILE A 27 6.77 8.55 9.71
C ILE A 27 5.96 8.72 10.99
N LEU A 28 5.32 7.66 11.49
CA LEU A 28 4.61 7.68 12.77
C LEU A 28 5.56 7.93 13.94
N ALA A 29 6.71 7.25 13.96
CA ALA A 29 7.71 7.43 15.01
C ALA A 29 8.34 8.83 14.98
N GLU A 30 8.69 9.34 13.80
CA GLU A 30 9.22 10.69 13.61
C GLU A 30 8.21 11.77 14.04
N THR A 31 6.93 11.58 13.67
CA THR A 31 5.86 12.50 14.10
C THR A 31 5.65 12.42 15.61
N GLY A 32 5.58 11.21 16.17
CA GLY A 32 5.45 11.04 17.62
C GLY A 32 6.59 11.69 18.39
N ALA A 33 7.83 11.58 17.90
CA ALA A 33 9.00 12.19 18.54
C ALA A 33 8.90 13.72 18.60
N LYS A 34 8.36 14.39 17.57
CA LYS A 34 8.12 15.85 17.57
C LYS A 34 7.17 16.29 18.68
N HIS A 35 6.25 15.41 19.07
CA HIS A 35 5.27 15.66 20.14
C HIS A 35 5.70 15.03 21.49
N GLY A 36 6.91 14.48 21.60
CA GLY A 36 7.39 13.82 22.82
C GLY A 36 6.65 12.55 23.17
N LEU A 37 6.06 11.89 22.19
CA LEU A 37 5.28 10.67 22.35
C LEU A 37 6.14 9.43 22.08
N GLU A 38 6.16 8.50 23.03
CA GLU A 38 6.75 7.17 22.87
C GLU A 38 5.64 6.12 22.87
N ARG A 39 5.55 5.33 21.81
CA ARG A 39 4.54 4.30 21.63
C ARG A 39 5.14 3.07 20.96
N ASN A 40 4.43 1.96 20.98
CA ASN A 40 4.75 0.82 20.13
C ASN A 40 4.31 1.10 18.69
N TRP A 41 5.18 1.80 17.94
CA TRP A 41 4.88 2.20 16.56
C TRP A 41 4.69 1.01 15.61
N HIS A 42 5.28 -0.15 15.93
CA HIS A 42 5.04 -1.39 15.18
C HIS A 42 3.58 -1.83 15.26
N ASP A 43 3.02 -1.91 16.46
CA ASP A 43 1.64 -2.33 16.67
C ASP A 43 0.65 -1.31 16.11
N ILE A 44 0.92 -0.01 16.29
CA ILE A 44 0.11 1.09 15.74
C ILE A 44 0.08 1.00 14.21
N THR A 45 1.22 0.75 13.56
CA THR A 45 1.30 0.59 12.10
C THR A 45 0.46 -0.59 11.62
N ASN A 46 0.57 -1.74 12.30
CA ASN A 46 -0.23 -2.92 11.97
C ASN A 46 -1.73 -2.68 12.17
N ASP A 47 -2.10 -1.90 13.18
CA ASP A 47 -3.49 -1.58 13.46
C ASP A 47 -4.11 -0.67 12.39
N ILE A 48 -3.36 0.36 11.95
CA ILE A 48 -3.77 1.20 10.82
C ILE A 48 -4.00 0.33 9.57
N ARG A 49 -3.07 -0.58 9.28
CA ARG A 49 -3.20 -1.49 8.12
C ARG A 49 -4.41 -2.39 8.22
N ARG A 50 -4.60 -3.02 9.37
CA ARG A 50 -5.73 -3.92 9.64
C ARG A 50 -7.08 -3.19 9.49
N LYS A 51 -7.21 -2.02 10.11
CA LYS A 51 -8.41 -1.19 10.03
C LYS A 51 -8.65 -0.68 8.60
N GLY A 52 -7.60 -0.21 7.92
CA GLY A 52 -7.67 0.24 6.52
C GLY A 52 -8.18 -0.86 5.58
N LEU A 53 -7.62 -2.06 5.68
CA LEU A 53 -8.12 -3.22 4.92
C LEU A 53 -9.57 -3.56 5.26
N GLY A 54 -9.95 -3.53 6.54
CA GLY A 54 -11.33 -3.74 6.96
C GLY A 54 -12.31 -2.77 6.30
N LYS A 55 -11.92 -1.50 6.18
CA LYS A 55 -12.72 -0.47 5.51
C LYS A 55 -12.76 -0.63 3.99
N MET A 56 -11.63 -0.93 3.36
CA MET A 56 -11.55 -1.18 1.90
C MET A 56 -12.45 -2.36 1.49
N LEU A 57 -12.41 -3.44 2.25
CA LEU A 57 -13.15 -4.65 1.95
C LEU A 57 -14.57 -4.64 2.50
N ASN A 58 -14.92 -3.61 3.26
CA ASN A 58 -16.23 -3.47 3.91
C ASN A 58 -16.60 -4.71 4.75
N LEU A 59 -15.61 -5.22 5.51
CA LEU A 59 -15.76 -6.46 6.26
C LEU A 59 -16.95 -6.39 7.23
N GLY A 60 -17.75 -7.44 7.23
CA GLY A 60 -18.95 -7.55 8.06
C GLY A 60 -20.20 -6.93 7.43
N LYS A 61 -20.15 -6.48 6.17
CA LYS A 61 -21.31 -5.98 5.41
C LYS A 61 -21.55 -6.82 4.16
N ASP A 62 -22.77 -6.73 3.62
CA ASP A 62 -23.21 -7.59 2.52
C ASP A 62 -22.53 -7.28 1.18
N GLU A 63 -22.10 -6.02 0.97
CA GLU A 63 -21.45 -5.60 -0.26
C GLU A 63 -20.06 -4.98 0.01
N PRO A 64 -19.07 -5.28 -0.84
CA PRO A 64 -17.76 -4.63 -0.78
C PRO A 64 -17.87 -3.12 -0.98
N ALA A 65 -17.02 -2.35 -0.29
CA ALA A 65 -16.91 -0.92 -0.50
C ALA A 65 -16.47 -0.61 -1.96
N ALA A 66 -16.87 0.54 -2.47
CA ALA A 66 -16.26 1.11 -3.65
C ALA A 66 -14.77 1.37 -3.40
N TYR A 67 -13.97 1.41 -4.47
CA TYR A 67 -12.55 1.70 -4.35
C TYR A 67 -12.33 3.06 -3.66
N ASN A 68 -11.60 3.06 -2.58
CA ASN A 68 -11.22 4.25 -1.82
C ASN A 68 -10.00 3.94 -0.95
N PHE A 69 -8.83 3.78 -1.57
CA PHE A 69 -7.60 3.43 -0.84
C PHE A 69 -7.22 4.52 0.18
N ASP A 70 -7.10 5.75 -0.28
CA ASP A 70 -6.62 6.88 0.53
C ASP A 70 -7.60 7.20 1.66
N GLY A 71 -8.90 7.29 1.36
CA GLY A 71 -9.92 7.56 2.37
C GLY A 71 -10.02 6.47 3.43
N ALA A 72 -9.87 5.20 3.04
CA ALA A 72 -9.87 4.10 3.99
C ALA A 72 -8.67 4.16 4.96
N HIS A 73 -7.48 4.53 4.45
CA HIS A 73 -6.29 4.74 5.28
C HIS A 73 -6.46 5.94 6.21
N ARG A 74 -6.99 7.06 5.70
CA ARG A 74 -7.26 8.23 6.54
C ARG A 74 -8.25 7.91 7.65
N MET A 75 -9.35 7.26 7.36
CA MET A 75 -10.33 6.85 8.40
C MET A 75 -9.71 5.91 9.43
N ALA A 76 -8.86 4.97 8.99
CA ALA A 76 -8.16 4.07 9.89
C ALA A 76 -7.16 4.81 10.80
N LEU A 77 -6.44 5.79 10.25
CA LEU A 77 -5.53 6.64 11.00
C LEU A 77 -6.26 7.43 12.09
N GLU A 78 -7.41 8.05 11.78
CA GLU A 78 -8.19 8.81 12.75
C GLU A 78 -8.67 7.95 13.93
N GLU A 79 -9.13 6.72 13.66
CA GLU A 79 -9.48 5.78 14.73
C GLU A 79 -8.28 5.44 15.61
N VAL A 80 -7.14 5.14 14.98
CA VAL A 80 -5.92 4.78 15.72
C VAL A 80 -5.38 5.96 16.52
N ILE A 81 -5.47 7.18 16.01
CA ILE A 81 -5.12 8.40 16.73
C ILE A 81 -5.93 8.51 18.03
N SER A 82 -7.26 8.37 17.93
CA SER A 82 -8.15 8.44 19.09
C SER A 82 -7.90 7.31 20.11
N GLU A 83 -7.62 6.11 19.64
CA GLU A 83 -7.41 4.95 20.52
C GLU A 83 -6.04 4.95 21.23
N ASN A 84 -5.06 5.70 20.70
CA ASN A 84 -3.67 5.67 21.21
C ASN A 84 -3.19 7.00 21.81
N GLY A 85 -4.08 8.00 21.95
CA GLY A 85 -3.72 9.29 22.51
C GLY A 85 -2.73 10.06 21.64
N LEU A 86 -3.00 10.10 20.31
CA LEU A 86 -2.16 10.78 19.32
C LEU A 86 -2.82 12.06 18.78
N GLU A 87 -3.74 12.65 19.52
CA GLU A 87 -4.50 13.84 19.11
C GLU A 87 -3.61 15.08 18.88
N ALA A 88 -2.39 15.06 19.42
CA ALA A 88 -1.39 16.11 19.18
C ALA A 88 -0.90 16.18 17.71
N PHE A 89 -1.12 15.13 16.92
CA PHE A 89 -0.76 15.15 15.50
C PHE A 89 -1.60 16.17 14.75
N SER A 90 -0.94 17.13 14.10
CA SER A 90 -1.61 18.16 13.31
C SER A 90 -2.30 17.57 12.07
N GLU A 91 -3.17 18.37 11.44
CA GLU A 91 -3.84 17.96 10.20
C GLU A 91 -2.84 17.69 9.07
N GLU A 92 -1.78 18.49 8.96
CA GLU A 92 -0.71 18.33 7.98
C GLU A 92 0.06 17.03 8.22
N GLU A 93 0.32 16.68 9.48
CA GLU A 93 1.00 15.43 9.83
C GLU A 93 0.12 14.21 9.54
N ARG A 94 -1.17 14.29 9.82
CA ARG A 94 -2.14 13.24 9.48
C ARG A 94 -2.26 13.06 7.97
N HIS A 95 -2.25 14.18 7.23
CA HIS A 95 -2.22 14.15 5.76
C HIS A 95 -0.95 13.46 5.25
N ALA A 96 0.23 13.87 5.75
CA ALA A 96 1.50 13.27 5.38
C ALA A 96 1.55 11.76 5.65
N ILE A 97 1.02 11.32 6.78
CA ILE A 97 0.96 9.88 7.12
C ILE A 97 0.00 9.14 6.19
N ALA A 98 -1.22 9.65 5.98
CA ALA A 98 -2.24 8.92 5.23
C ALA A 98 -2.06 8.95 3.71
N TYR A 99 -1.62 10.10 3.17
CA TYR A 99 -1.61 10.36 1.72
C TYR A 99 -0.20 10.42 1.14
N ASP A 100 0.79 11.05 1.82
CA ASP A 100 2.11 11.24 1.23
C ASP A 100 3.05 10.04 1.45
N ALA A 101 2.96 9.38 2.62
CA ALA A 101 3.84 8.27 2.94
C ALA A 101 3.76 7.10 1.95
N PRO A 102 2.58 6.67 1.47
CA PRO A 102 2.48 5.59 0.49
C PRO A 102 3.22 5.84 -0.82
N HIS A 103 3.36 7.09 -1.24
CA HIS A 103 4.10 7.47 -2.44
C HIS A 103 5.62 7.31 -2.30
N ASN A 104 6.09 7.14 -1.06
CA ASN A 104 7.50 7.10 -0.71
C ASN A 104 7.99 5.73 -0.21
N PHE A 105 7.18 4.67 -0.33
CA PHE A 105 7.59 3.34 0.10
C PHE A 105 8.80 2.83 -0.68
N GLU A 106 9.75 2.27 0.07
CA GLU A 106 10.93 1.61 -0.49
C GLU A 106 10.61 0.17 -0.88
N CYS A 107 11.32 -0.34 -1.89
CA CYS A 107 11.29 -1.77 -2.23
C CYS A 107 12.11 -2.60 -1.25
N TRP A 108 11.75 -3.88 -1.15
CA TRP A 108 12.70 -4.87 -0.66
C TRP A 108 13.96 -4.86 -1.54
N PRO A 109 15.16 -4.98 -0.94
CA PRO A 109 16.43 -4.76 -1.64
C PRO A 109 16.71 -5.67 -2.83
N ASP A 110 16.09 -6.85 -2.87
CA ASP A 110 16.25 -7.86 -3.91
C ASP A 110 15.49 -7.52 -5.20
N PHE A 111 14.35 -6.88 -5.11
CA PHE A 111 13.42 -6.74 -6.23
C PHE A 111 13.93 -5.83 -7.37
N PRO A 112 14.51 -4.64 -7.12
CA PRO A 112 15.00 -3.78 -8.19
C PRO A 112 16.04 -4.43 -9.11
N ALA A 113 16.85 -5.35 -8.57
CA ALA A 113 17.87 -6.07 -9.35
C ALA A 113 17.29 -7.25 -10.14
N VAL A 114 16.13 -7.77 -9.74
CA VAL A 114 15.49 -8.94 -10.35
C VAL A 114 14.52 -8.57 -11.46
N LEU A 115 13.75 -7.51 -11.29
CA LEU A 115 12.72 -7.09 -12.25
C LEU A 115 13.24 -6.93 -13.69
N PRO A 116 14.38 -6.26 -13.96
CA PRO A 116 14.91 -6.16 -15.33
C PRO A 116 15.21 -7.52 -15.97
N LYS A 117 15.73 -8.47 -15.20
CA LYS A 117 16.04 -9.82 -15.69
C LYS A 117 14.78 -10.62 -16.02
N LEU A 118 13.72 -10.46 -15.23
CA LEU A 118 12.44 -11.11 -15.53
C LEU A 118 11.81 -10.53 -16.80
N ARG A 119 11.95 -9.22 -17.03
CA ARG A 119 11.43 -8.53 -18.21
C ARG A 119 12.11 -8.93 -19.52
N GLU A 120 13.30 -9.54 -19.48
CA GLU A 120 13.93 -10.12 -20.66
C GLU A 120 13.14 -11.33 -21.22
N GLN A 121 12.34 -12.00 -20.38
CA GLN A 121 11.67 -13.24 -20.74
C GLN A 121 10.14 -13.13 -20.63
N TYR A 122 9.62 -12.27 -19.76
CA TYR A 122 8.20 -12.17 -19.43
C TYR A 122 7.73 -10.73 -19.52
N MET A 123 6.47 -10.54 -19.88
CA MET A 123 5.77 -9.29 -19.58
C MET A 123 5.58 -9.20 -18.06
N CYS A 124 6.11 -8.16 -17.43
CA CYS A 124 6.03 -7.96 -15.98
C CYS A 124 5.05 -6.81 -15.65
N ALA A 125 3.97 -7.14 -15.00
CA ALA A 125 2.93 -6.17 -14.65
C ALA A 125 2.68 -6.13 -13.13
N SER A 126 2.38 -4.95 -12.59
CA SER A 126 1.83 -4.87 -11.24
C SER A 126 0.33 -5.18 -11.25
N PHE A 127 -0.16 -5.88 -10.23
CA PHE A 127 -1.60 -6.03 -9.94
C PHE A 127 -1.85 -5.73 -8.47
N THR A 128 -2.34 -4.54 -8.18
CA THR A 128 -2.26 -3.92 -6.86
C THR A 128 -3.55 -3.27 -6.39
N ILE A 129 -3.70 -3.19 -5.06
CA ILE A 129 -4.73 -2.37 -4.41
C ILE A 129 -4.32 -0.89 -4.30
N LEU A 130 -3.04 -0.56 -4.51
CA LEU A 130 -2.56 0.82 -4.48
C LEU A 130 -3.09 1.60 -5.68
N SER A 131 -3.24 2.92 -5.54
CA SER A 131 -3.63 3.79 -6.66
C SER A 131 -2.56 3.80 -7.75
N PHE A 132 -2.95 4.19 -8.97
CA PHE A 132 -2.00 4.39 -10.07
C PHE A 132 -0.89 5.37 -9.68
N ARG A 133 -1.26 6.45 -9.00
CA ARG A 133 -0.31 7.47 -8.59
C ARG A 133 0.76 6.90 -7.65
N ILE A 134 0.35 6.14 -6.63
CA ILE A 134 1.27 5.50 -5.69
C ILE A 134 2.22 4.55 -6.43
N ILE A 135 1.70 3.70 -7.34
CA ILE A 135 2.55 2.76 -8.08
C ILE A 135 3.55 3.49 -8.97
N MET A 136 3.14 4.55 -9.63
CA MET A 136 4.06 5.31 -10.50
C MET A 136 5.13 6.05 -9.71
N ASP A 137 4.76 6.64 -8.57
CA ASP A 137 5.71 7.37 -7.73
C ASP A 137 6.70 6.41 -7.05
N THR A 138 6.22 5.28 -6.51
CA THR A 138 7.09 4.25 -5.93
C THR A 138 7.97 3.58 -6.98
N ALA A 139 7.48 3.36 -8.21
CA ALA A 139 8.28 2.84 -9.30
C ALA A 139 9.44 3.78 -9.66
N ARG A 140 9.17 5.09 -9.77
CA ARG A 140 10.23 6.10 -10.02
C ARG A 140 11.25 6.13 -8.90
N ARG A 141 10.77 6.15 -7.65
CA ARG A 141 11.63 6.19 -6.47
C ARG A 141 12.59 5.00 -6.40
N ASN A 142 12.11 3.82 -6.73
CA ASN A 142 12.85 2.56 -6.61
C ASN A 142 13.49 2.08 -7.92
N GLY A 143 13.43 2.89 -9.00
CA GLY A 143 14.00 2.51 -10.30
C GLY A 143 13.30 1.32 -10.97
N LEU A 144 12.01 1.10 -10.67
CA LEU A 144 11.25 0.00 -11.25
C LEU A 144 10.64 0.41 -12.59
N SER A 145 10.62 -0.53 -13.54
CA SER A 145 9.97 -0.35 -14.85
C SER A 145 8.98 -1.49 -15.08
N TRP A 146 7.71 -1.17 -15.13
CA TRP A 146 6.63 -2.10 -15.42
C TRP A 146 6.30 -2.09 -16.92
N ASP A 147 5.94 -3.25 -17.49
CA ASP A 147 5.40 -3.33 -18.85
C ASP A 147 3.91 -2.96 -18.88
N ALA A 148 3.21 -3.23 -17.75
CA ALA A 148 1.82 -2.79 -17.54
C ALA A 148 1.55 -2.57 -16.04
N VAL A 149 0.56 -1.74 -15.75
CA VAL A 149 0.08 -1.47 -14.38
C VAL A 149 -1.41 -1.73 -14.32
N PHE A 150 -1.80 -2.67 -13.48
CA PHE A 150 -3.19 -2.95 -13.13
C PHE A 150 -3.43 -2.54 -11.69
N SER A 151 -4.20 -1.48 -11.52
CA SER A 151 -4.64 -1.00 -10.21
C SER A 151 -6.11 -1.29 -10.01
N CYS A 152 -6.47 -1.69 -8.80
CA CYS A 152 -7.87 -1.81 -8.39
C CYS A 152 -8.64 -0.48 -8.52
N GLU A 153 -7.93 0.65 -8.58
CA GLU A 153 -8.52 1.96 -8.85
C GLU A 153 -9.23 1.99 -10.21
N ALA A 154 -8.59 1.52 -11.30
CA ALA A 154 -9.21 1.47 -12.63
C ALA A 154 -10.31 0.41 -12.73
N ILE A 155 -10.13 -0.70 -12.02
CA ILE A 155 -11.11 -1.79 -12.01
C ILE A 155 -12.34 -1.40 -11.19
N GLY A 156 -12.21 -0.47 -10.23
CA GLY A 156 -13.24 -0.07 -9.28
C GLY A 156 -13.58 -1.15 -8.24
N LYS A 157 -12.80 -2.22 -8.19
CA LYS A 157 -12.95 -3.37 -7.27
C LYS A 157 -11.61 -3.79 -6.70
N TYR A 158 -11.60 -4.20 -5.45
CA TYR A 158 -10.39 -4.75 -4.85
C TYR A 158 -10.14 -6.18 -5.31
N LYS A 159 -8.88 -6.51 -5.63
CA LYS A 159 -8.43 -7.88 -5.81
C LYS A 159 -8.74 -8.67 -4.53
N ILE A 160 -8.81 -9.98 -4.61
CA ILE A 160 -9.40 -10.95 -3.69
C ILE A 160 -10.93 -11.07 -3.81
N LEU A 161 -11.60 -10.09 -4.42
CA LEU A 161 -13.01 -10.23 -4.76
C LEU A 161 -13.12 -10.82 -6.17
N PRO A 162 -13.98 -11.83 -6.42
CA PRO A 162 -14.08 -12.47 -7.75
C PRO A 162 -14.24 -11.48 -8.88
N LYS A 163 -15.05 -10.46 -8.70
CA LYS A 163 -15.31 -9.41 -9.70
C LYS A 163 -14.10 -8.56 -10.12
N ALA A 164 -12.96 -8.71 -9.46
CA ALA A 164 -11.73 -8.03 -9.87
C ALA A 164 -10.96 -8.79 -10.96
N TYR A 165 -11.41 -10.02 -11.29
CA TYR A 165 -10.76 -10.94 -12.22
C TYR A 165 -11.64 -11.24 -13.45
N ASP A 166 -12.86 -10.69 -13.51
CA ASP A 166 -13.79 -10.76 -14.64
C ASP A 166 -13.53 -9.64 -15.67
#